data_0bac6e1ae333bc7e780527eb9a9f4a79
#
_entry.id   0bac6e1ae333bc7e780527eb9a9f4a79
#
_cell.length_a   1.000
_cell.length_b   1.000
_cell.length_c   1.000
_cell.angle_alpha   90.00
_cell.angle_beta   90.00
_cell.angle_gamma   90.00
#
_symmetry.space_group_name_H-M   'P 1'
#
loop_
_entity.id
_entity.type
_entity.pdbx_description
1 polymer ?
#
loop_
_entity_poly.entity_id
_entity_poly.type
_entity_poly.pdbx_seq_one_letter_code
_entity_poly.pdbx_strand_id
1 'polypeptide(L)'
;MKGEAQAFRSTLRVNNDPSICPSSLYDLTREISIMVGRIKTKLRQVRFDANTAQPTLTPVCPLCGREIPLAQRDAHHLTPKSHGGKATETLHRICHRQIHALFTEAELARNLNTMESLRTQRELMAFIRWVRTKPNDFFEKTRKSQRLKSM
;
A
#
# COMPACT_ATOMS: atom_id res chain seq x y z
N MET A 1 -25.90 -42.14 -26.47
CA MET A 1 -24.97 -42.85 -25.59
C MET A 1 -24.74 -41.94 -24.39
N LYS A 2 -25.16 -42.40 -23.22
CA LYS A 2 -25.13 -41.64 -21.94
C LYS A 2 -23.80 -41.88 -21.29
N GLY A 3 -23.09 -40.87 -20.81
CA GLY A 3 -21.88 -40.95 -20.04
C GLY A 3 -22.06 -40.15 -18.75
N GLU A 4 -22.23 -40.87 -17.63
CA GLU A 4 -22.43 -40.33 -16.31
C GLU A 4 -21.11 -39.82 -15.73
N ALA A 5 -21.07 -38.58 -15.23
CA ALA A 5 -20.00 -38.03 -14.47
C ALA A 5 -20.25 -38.27 -12.98
N GLN A 6 -19.48 -39.18 -12.37
CA GLN A 6 -19.52 -39.50 -10.93
C GLN A 6 -18.80 -38.38 -10.15
N ALA A 7 -19.54 -37.75 -9.25
CA ALA A 7 -19.02 -36.82 -8.27
C ALA A 7 -18.31 -37.54 -7.12
N PHE A 8 -17.03 -37.28 -6.94
CA PHE A 8 -16.23 -37.79 -5.82
C PHE A 8 -16.38 -36.82 -4.62
N ARG A 9 -17.27 -37.17 -3.69
CA ARG A 9 -17.38 -36.45 -2.40
C ARG A 9 -16.44 -37.10 -1.39
N SER A 10 -15.33 -36.45 -1.07
CA SER A 10 -14.48 -36.80 0.06
C SER A 10 -14.99 -36.06 1.30
N THR A 11 -15.70 -36.78 2.17
CA THR A 11 -16.06 -36.31 3.53
C THR A 11 -14.92 -36.60 4.47
N LEU A 12 -14.16 -35.57 4.84
CA LEU A 12 -13.25 -35.67 6.00
C LEU A 12 -14.06 -35.51 7.29
N ARG A 13 -14.22 -36.61 8.00
CA ARG A 13 -14.73 -36.61 9.39
C ARG A 13 -13.60 -36.19 10.31
N VAL A 14 -13.76 -35.07 10.97
CA VAL A 14 -12.92 -34.64 12.10
C VAL A 14 -13.50 -35.30 13.35
N ASN A 15 -12.83 -36.28 13.91
CA ASN A 15 -13.18 -36.86 15.21
C ASN A 15 -12.68 -35.93 16.31
N ASN A 16 -13.60 -35.19 16.94
CA ASN A 16 -13.37 -34.52 18.22
C ASN A 16 -13.54 -35.57 19.32
N ASP A 17 -12.44 -36.04 19.89
CA ASP A 17 -12.42 -36.87 21.10
C ASP A 17 -11.99 -35.97 22.29
N PRO A 18 -12.86 -35.69 23.28
CA PRO A 18 -12.55 -34.80 24.39
C PRO A 18 -12.06 -35.52 25.66
N SER A 19 -11.19 -36.51 25.56
CA SER A 19 -10.77 -37.29 26.73
C SER A 19 -9.26 -37.54 26.82
N ILE A 20 -8.42 -36.50 26.74
CA ILE A 20 -7.04 -36.55 27.24
C ILE A 20 -6.70 -35.20 27.88
N CYS A 21 -7.06 -35.04 29.17
CA CYS A 21 -6.43 -34.08 30.05
C CYS A 21 -5.23 -34.76 30.74
N PRO A 22 -4.00 -34.31 30.53
CA PRO A 22 -2.91 -34.59 31.44
C PRO A 22 -2.87 -33.52 32.53
N SER A 23 -3.56 -33.80 33.64
CA SER A 23 -3.37 -33.14 34.93
C SER A 23 -2.04 -33.62 35.54
N SER A 24 -0.91 -33.02 35.15
CA SER A 24 0.35 -33.17 35.89
C SER A 24 1.44 -32.23 35.35
N LEU A 25 1.28 -30.95 35.52
CA LEU A 25 2.35 -29.97 35.33
C LEU A 25 2.34 -28.83 36.41
N TYR A 26 1.72 -29.12 37.59
CA TYR A 26 1.70 -28.15 38.68
C TYR A 26 2.63 -28.51 39.86
N ASP A 27 3.61 -29.37 39.68
CA ASP A 27 4.44 -29.82 40.81
C ASP A 27 5.98 -29.70 40.60
N LEU A 28 6.44 -28.78 39.76
CA LEU A 28 7.88 -28.55 39.57
C LEU A 28 8.33 -27.10 39.87
N THR A 29 7.53 -26.28 40.55
CA THR A 29 7.91 -24.90 40.91
C THR A 29 8.21 -24.66 42.39
N ARG A 30 8.44 -25.72 43.19
CA ARG A 30 8.60 -25.58 44.66
C ARG A 30 9.99 -25.90 45.22
N GLU A 31 10.97 -26.21 44.43
CA GLU A 31 12.31 -26.59 44.93
C GLU A 31 13.50 -25.87 44.29
N ILE A 32 13.38 -24.60 43.86
CA ILE A 32 14.54 -23.78 43.57
C ILE A 32 14.44 -22.45 44.29
N SER A 33 14.33 -22.51 45.59
CA SER A 33 14.42 -21.31 46.47
C SER A 33 15.41 -21.57 47.57
N ILE A 34 16.67 -21.82 47.25
CA ILE A 34 17.79 -21.58 48.18
C ILE A 34 19.07 -21.54 47.33
N MET A 35 19.82 -20.43 47.46
CA MET A 35 21.13 -20.15 46.90
C MET A 35 21.20 -19.43 45.53
N VAL A 36 20.74 -18.18 45.50
CA VAL A 36 21.39 -17.22 44.60
C VAL A 36 21.83 -16.01 45.42
N GLY A 37 23.15 -16.01 45.72
CA GLY A 37 23.82 -14.87 46.31
C GLY A 37 23.56 -13.59 45.51
N ARG A 38 23.61 -12.48 46.22
CA ARG A 38 23.47 -11.10 45.67
C ARG A 38 24.49 -10.84 44.57
N ILE A 39 24.24 -11.27 43.36
CA ILE A 39 24.88 -10.73 42.19
C ILE A 39 24.10 -9.47 41.83
N LYS A 40 24.62 -8.31 42.21
CA LYS A 40 24.18 -7.02 41.69
C LYS A 40 24.56 -6.97 40.21
N THR A 41 23.81 -7.68 39.38
CA THR A 41 23.88 -7.52 37.95
C THR A 41 23.26 -6.16 37.65
N LYS A 42 24.17 -5.18 37.44
CA LYS A 42 23.82 -3.91 36.85
C LYS A 42 23.24 -4.21 35.48
N LEU A 43 21.94 -4.42 35.42
CA LEU A 43 21.18 -4.51 34.18
C LEU A 43 21.44 -3.17 33.47
N ARG A 44 22.47 -3.17 32.63
CA ARG A 44 22.67 -2.13 31.63
C ARG A 44 21.43 -2.21 30.74
N GLN A 45 20.50 -1.34 31.04
CA GLN A 45 19.28 -1.13 30.28
C GLN A 45 19.75 -0.80 28.86
N VAL A 46 19.80 -1.83 28.02
CA VAL A 46 20.00 -1.66 26.58
C VAL A 46 18.72 -0.94 26.16
N ARG A 47 18.82 0.37 26.04
CA ARG A 47 17.81 1.14 25.36
C ARG A 47 17.79 0.58 23.95
N PHE A 48 16.82 -0.26 23.66
CA PHE A 48 16.43 -0.51 22.29
C PHE A 48 16.00 0.84 21.74
N ASP A 49 16.94 1.51 21.10
CA ASP A 49 16.63 2.65 20.30
C ASP A 49 15.60 2.18 19.28
N ALA A 50 14.35 2.59 19.50
CA ALA A 50 13.20 2.30 18.63
C ALA A 50 13.34 3.02 17.26
N ASN A 51 14.57 3.30 16.86
CA ASN A 51 14.95 3.81 15.55
C ASN A 51 15.50 2.68 14.66
N THR A 52 14.96 1.44 14.83
CA THR A 52 15.04 0.46 13.75
C THR A 52 14.10 0.99 12.67
N ALA A 53 14.68 1.72 11.71
CA ALA A 53 13.98 2.18 10.53
C ALA A 53 13.28 0.96 9.93
N GLN A 54 11.98 0.83 10.21
CA GLN A 54 11.14 -0.12 9.48
C GLN A 54 11.36 0.22 8.00
N PRO A 55 11.55 -0.77 7.13
CA PRO A 55 11.62 -0.51 5.70
C PRO A 55 10.32 0.21 5.34
N THR A 56 10.37 1.53 5.24
CA THR A 56 9.24 2.33 4.79
C THR A 56 9.05 1.96 3.34
N LEU A 57 8.10 1.06 3.07
CA LEU A 57 7.71 0.71 1.71
C LEU A 57 7.42 2.04 1.00
N THR A 58 8.30 2.39 0.07
CA THR A 58 8.10 3.59 -0.74
C THR A 58 6.82 3.41 -1.54
N PRO A 59 5.82 4.30 -1.41
CA PRO A 59 4.58 4.14 -2.15
C PRO A 59 4.84 4.18 -3.64
N VAL A 60 4.13 3.33 -4.37
CA VAL A 60 4.19 3.27 -5.83
C VAL A 60 3.13 4.18 -6.42
N CYS A 61 3.51 4.99 -7.40
CA CYS A 61 2.58 5.89 -8.08
C CYS A 61 1.54 5.11 -8.89
N PRO A 62 0.24 5.18 -8.56
CA PRO A 62 -0.78 4.44 -9.29
C PRO A 62 -0.92 4.87 -10.76
N LEU A 63 -0.41 6.02 -11.16
CA LEU A 63 -0.45 6.46 -12.55
C LEU A 63 0.71 5.91 -13.38
N CYS A 64 1.96 6.10 -12.97
CA CYS A 64 3.13 5.72 -13.75
C CYS A 64 3.80 4.42 -13.30
N GLY A 65 3.46 3.87 -12.13
CA GLY A 65 4.01 2.61 -11.61
C GLY A 65 5.43 2.70 -11.05
N ARG A 66 6.00 3.91 -10.85
CA ARG A 66 7.32 4.13 -10.25
C ARG A 66 7.19 4.40 -8.75
N GLU A 67 8.22 4.08 -7.98
CA GLU A 67 8.31 4.45 -6.56
C GLU A 67 8.34 5.97 -6.39
N ILE A 68 7.65 6.49 -5.38
CA ILE A 68 7.54 7.93 -5.13
C ILE A 68 8.48 8.34 -3.99
N PRO A 69 9.60 9.04 -4.27
CA PRO A 69 10.44 9.62 -3.25
C PRO A 69 9.65 10.62 -2.38
N LEU A 70 10.01 10.74 -1.11
CA LEU A 70 9.29 11.60 -0.16
C LEU A 70 9.11 13.04 -0.67
N ALA A 71 10.16 13.61 -1.28
CA ALA A 71 10.15 14.97 -1.83
C ALA A 71 9.24 15.14 -3.05
N GLN A 72 8.83 14.04 -3.71
CA GLN A 72 8.01 14.05 -4.93
C GLN A 72 6.57 13.58 -4.68
N ARG A 73 6.18 13.34 -3.43
CA ARG A 73 4.80 12.96 -3.09
C ARG A 73 3.86 14.14 -3.19
N ASP A 74 2.74 13.92 -3.86
CA ASP A 74 1.67 14.91 -3.97
C ASP A 74 0.31 14.20 -3.95
N ALA A 75 -0.66 14.77 -3.23
CA ALA A 75 -2.00 14.20 -3.09
C ALA A 75 -2.91 14.72 -4.20
N HIS A 76 -3.40 13.83 -5.04
CA HIS A 76 -4.36 14.12 -6.11
C HIS A 76 -5.77 13.75 -5.67
N HIS A 77 -6.74 14.66 -5.81
CA HIS A 77 -8.15 14.36 -5.59
C HIS A 77 -8.74 13.71 -6.84
N LEU A 78 -9.22 12.47 -6.71
CA LEU A 78 -9.86 11.74 -7.82
C LEU A 78 -11.04 12.53 -8.38
N THR A 79 -11.88 13.04 -7.50
CA THR A 79 -12.85 14.08 -7.83
C THR A 79 -12.34 15.40 -7.26
N PRO A 80 -12.25 16.49 -8.03
CA PRO A 80 -11.80 17.78 -7.52
C PRO A 80 -12.60 18.27 -6.33
N LYS A 81 -11.96 19.00 -5.40
CA LYS A 81 -12.62 19.57 -4.23
C LYS A 81 -13.79 20.50 -4.58
N SER A 82 -13.66 21.26 -5.66
CA SER A 82 -14.72 22.12 -6.22
C SER A 82 -15.99 21.34 -6.59
N HIS A 83 -15.88 20.02 -6.79
CA HIS A 83 -16.98 19.10 -7.08
C HIS A 83 -17.26 18.14 -5.91
N GLY A 84 -16.86 18.49 -4.70
CA GLY A 84 -17.16 17.72 -3.48
C GLY A 84 -16.29 16.49 -3.24
N GLY A 85 -15.20 16.32 -3.98
CA GLY A 85 -14.30 15.17 -3.83
C GLY A 85 -13.54 15.18 -2.50
N LYS A 86 -13.48 14.00 -1.84
CA LYS A 86 -12.74 13.78 -0.59
C LYS A 86 -11.61 12.75 -0.74
N ALA A 87 -11.81 11.76 -1.62
CA ALA A 87 -10.83 10.70 -1.85
C ALA A 87 -9.58 11.24 -2.55
N THR A 88 -8.40 10.86 -2.05
CA THR A 88 -7.11 11.27 -2.60
C THR A 88 -6.22 10.07 -2.87
N GLU A 89 -5.40 10.19 -3.91
CA GLU A 89 -4.34 9.23 -4.25
C GLU A 89 -2.99 9.90 -4.22
N THR A 90 -1.97 9.22 -3.69
CA THR A 90 -0.61 9.76 -3.67
C THR A 90 0.06 9.51 -5.02
N LEU A 91 0.43 10.59 -5.70
CA LEU A 91 1.11 10.58 -6.99
C LEU A 91 2.48 11.24 -6.92
N HIS A 92 3.31 11.02 -7.96
CA HIS A 92 4.43 11.93 -8.20
C HIS A 92 3.90 13.33 -8.50
N ARG A 93 4.59 14.35 -7.99
CA ARG A 93 4.27 15.76 -8.27
C ARG A 93 4.16 16.05 -9.77
N ILE A 94 5.04 15.48 -10.59
CA ILE A 94 4.99 15.64 -12.05
C ILE A 94 3.74 14.97 -12.65
N CYS A 95 3.36 13.79 -12.17
CA CYS A 95 2.15 13.09 -12.61
C CYS A 95 0.88 13.87 -12.27
N HIS A 96 0.77 14.37 -11.04
CA HIS A 96 -0.32 15.22 -10.60
C HIS A 96 -0.46 16.46 -11.48
N ARG A 97 0.63 17.20 -11.68
CA ARG A 97 0.64 18.40 -12.52
C ARG A 97 0.28 18.10 -13.97
N GLN A 98 0.70 16.95 -14.51
CA GLN A 98 0.37 16.58 -15.88
C GLN A 98 -1.13 16.30 -16.06
N ILE A 99 -1.79 15.69 -15.10
CA ILE A 99 -3.26 15.53 -15.12
C ILE A 99 -3.95 16.89 -15.27
N HIS A 100 -3.61 17.85 -14.40
CA HIS A 100 -4.19 19.19 -14.44
C HIS A 100 -3.70 20.06 -15.62
N ALA A 101 -2.63 19.65 -16.31
CA ALA A 101 -2.20 20.29 -17.54
C ALA A 101 -2.97 19.80 -18.78
N LEU A 102 -3.60 18.63 -18.69
CA LEU A 102 -4.35 17.99 -19.79
C LEU A 102 -5.86 18.12 -19.63
N PHE A 103 -6.37 18.10 -18.41
CA PHE A 103 -7.81 17.99 -18.11
C PHE A 103 -8.30 19.13 -17.22
N THR A 104 -9.52 19.55 -17.46
CA THR A 104 -10.25 20.50 -16.61
C THR A 104 -10.79 19.78 -15.37
N GLU A 105 -11.10 20.53 -14.31
CA GLU A 105 -11.73 19.96 -13.10
C GLU A 105 -13.09 19.33 -13.41
N ALA A 106 -13.86 19.93 -14.33
CA ALA A 106 -15.15 19.37 -14.74
C ALA A 106 -15.03 18.02 -15.47
N GLU A 107 -13.99 17.82 -16.30
CA GLU A 107 -13.70 16.55 -16.95
C GLU A 107 -13.26 15.51 -15.94
N LEU A 108 -12.39 15.89 -14.99
CA LEU A 108 -11.96 15.02 -13.89
C LEU A 108 -13.15 14.56 -13.05
N ALA A 109 -14.06 15.47 -12.71
CA ALA A 109 -15.22 15.14 -11.90
C ALA A 109 -16.23 14.21 -12.60
N ARG A 110 -16.44 14.40 -13.90
CA ARG A 110 -17.49 13.67 -14.67
C ARG A 110 -17.03 12.29 -15.13
N ASN A 111 -15.85 12.21 -15.75
CA ASN A 111 -15.45 11.04 -16.54
C ASN A 111 -14.09 10.47 -16.16
N LEU A 112 -13.27 11.20 -15.43
CA LEU A 112 -11.86 10.88 -15.16
C LEU A 112 -11.57 10.82 -13.65
N ASN A 113 -12.55 10.39 -12.88
CA ASN A 113 -12.50 10.31 -11.43
C ASN A 113 -11.89 9.00 -10.89
N THR A 114 -11.28 8.18 -11.74
CA THR A 114 -10.55 6.96 -11.37
C THR A 114 -9.18 6.91 -12.04
N MET A 115 -8.21 6.19 -11.43
CA MET A 115 -6.89 6.01 -12.03
C MET A 115 -6.94 5.22 -13.33
N GLU A 116 -7.88 4.28 -13.45
CA GLU A 116 -8.11 3.49 -14.65
C GLU A 116 -8.56 4.37 -15.82
N SER A 117 -9.57 5.23 -15.60
CA SER A 117 -10.08 6.14 -16.63
C SER A 117 -9.01 7.15 -17.08
N LEU A 118 -8.16 7.63 -16.16
CA LEU A 118 -7.03 8.50 -16.49
C LEU A 118 -6.00 7.77 -17.36
N ARG A 119 -5.65 6.52 -17.03
CA ARG A 119 -4.67 5.71 -17.77
C ARG A 119 -5.09 5.41 -19.20
N THR A 120 -6.39 5.39 -19.50
CA THR A 120 -6.89 5.14 -20.87
C THR A 120 -6.80 6.37 -21.77
N GLN A 121 -6.54 7.55 -21.22
CA GLN A 121 -6.46 8.79 -22.01
C GLN A 121 -5.18 8.81 -22.87
N ARG A 122 -5.33 9.00 -24.17
CA ARG A 122 -4.24 8.91 -25.16
C ARG A 122 -3.06 9.83 -24.82
N GLU A 123 -3.34 11.08 -24.48
CA GLU A 123 -2.30 12.08 -24.15
C GLU A 123 -1.56 11.70 -22.87
N LEU A 124 -2.30 11.19 -21.87
CA LEU A 124 -1.71 10.76 -20.62
C LEU A 124 -0.92 9.46 -20.76
N MET A 125 -1.37 8.54 -21.63
CA MET A 125 -0.61 7.32 -21.98
C MET A 125 0.75 7.65 -22.61
N ALA A 126 0.82 8.64 -23.50
CA ALA A 126 2.07 9.09 -24.09
C ALA A 126 3.02 9.65 -23.02
N PHE A 127 2.50 10.47 -22.12
CA PHE A 127 3.25 10.98 -20.97
C PHE A 127 3.72 9.86 -20.04
N ILE A 128 2.85 8.89 -19.69
CA ILE A 128 3.20 7.76 -18.81
C ILE A 128 4.38 6.97 -19.41
N ARG A 129 4.36 6.66 -20.70
CA ARG A 129 5.46 5.97 -21.38
C ARG A 129 6.77 6.76 -21.29
N TRP A 130 6.72 8.04 -21.54
CA TRP A 130 7.89 8.92 -21.48
C TRP A 130 8.41 9.05 -20.03
N VAL A 131 7.55 9.32 -19.05
CA VAL A 131 7.99 9.57 -17.67
C VAL A 131 8.57 8.30 -17.01
N ARG A 132 8.17 7.11 -17.45
CA ARG A 132 8.73 5.83 -16.98
C ARG A 132 10.21 5.65 -17.30
N THR A 133 10.73 6.36 -18.31
CA THR A 133 12.18 6.34 -18.67
C THR A 133 13.02 7.29 -17.80
N LYS A 134 12.39 8.06 -16.92
CA LYS A 134 13.06 9.05 -16.07
C LYS A 134 13.32 8.49 -14.67
N PRO A 135 14.32 8.99 -13.93
CA PRO A 135 14.55 8.61 -12.54
C PRO A 135 13.34 8.96 -11.65
N ASN A 136 13.23 8.32 -10.48
CA ASN A 136 12.06 8.47 -9.59
C ASN A 136 11.89 9.89 -9.03
N ASP A 137 12.97 10.60 -8.84
CA ASP A 137 13.01 11.99 -8.36
C ASP A 137 12.84 13.04 -9.46
N PHE A 138 12.71 12.60 -10.72
CA PHE A 138 12.57 13.50 -11.87
C PHE A 138 11.37 14.43 -11.73
N PHE A 139 11.64 15.71 -11.92
CA PHE A 139 10.63 16.76 -11.92
C PHE A 139 10.92 17.78 -13.03
N GLU A 140 9.90 18.13 -13.79
CA GLU A 140 9.93 19.17 -14.80
C GLU A 140 8.63 19.99 -14.73
N LYS A 141 8.72 21.27 -15.11
CA LYS A 141 7.55 22.15 -15.16
C LYS A 141 6.64 21.73 -16.33
N THR A 142 5.43 21.29 -16.01
CA THR A 142 4.42 20.93 -17.01
C THR A 142 3.83 22.17 -17.67
N ARG A 143 3.49 22.07 -18.96
CA ARG A 143 2.81 23.14 -19.73
C ARG A 143 1.37 22.71 -19.97
N LYS A 144 0.42 23.65 -19.80
CA LYS A 144 -0.99 23.42 -20.16
C LYS A 144 -1.10 23.06 -21.65
N SER A 145 -1.96 22.11 -21.97
CA SER A 145 -2.28 21.73 -23.34
C SER A 145 -2.87 22.92 -24.10
N GLN A 146 -2.73 22.93 -25.43
CA GLN A 146 -3.32 24.01 -26.26
C GLN A 146 -4.84 24.07 -26.05
N ARG A 147 -5.50 22.92 -25.92
CA ARG A 147 -6.93 22.82 -25.64
C ARG A 147 -7.34 23.61 -24.39
N LEU A 148 -6.55 23.55 -23.30
CA LEU A 148 -6.84 24.26 -22.05
C LEU A 148 -6.42 25.75 -22.07
N LYS A 149 -5.64 26.17 -23.07
CA LYS A 149 -5.27 27.58 -23.24
C LYS A 149 -6.28 28.36 -24.06
N SER A 150 -7.05 27.66 -24.90
CA SER A 150 -8.04 28.25 -25.79
C SER A 150 -9.46 28.26 -25.18
N MET A 151 -9.63 27.75 -23.97
CA MET A 151 -10.85 27.83 -23.18
C MET A 151 -10.82 29.06 -22.26
#